data_92ec8ae0d7916bf81f9a53c268faffe9
#
_entry.id   92ec8ae0d7916bf81f9a53c268faffe9
#
_cell.length_a   1.000
_cell.length_b   1.000
_cell.length_c   1.000
_cell.angle_alpha   90.00
_cell.angle_beta   90.00
_cell.angle_gamma   90.00
#
_symmetry.space_group_name_H-M   'P 1'
#
loop_
_entity.id
_entity.type
_entity.pdbx_description
1 polymer ?
#
loop_
_entity_poly.entity_id
_entity_poly.type
_entity_poly.pdbx_seq_one_letter_code
_entity_poly.pdbx_strand_id
1 'polypeptide(L)'
;GDRAKNAIFYTWDGTKWYFGPYDLDTTYGLHFNGTQISYAADSAPKTDSGTFWKKILVTYADELSTRYAELRDKDIFSVNCLYDIAAELSSKYTHELDKAEINKWPTKPSLTVTSRDQIFSWFNDRLAYLDNKFNYTR
;
A
#
# COMPACT_ATOMS: atom_id res chain seq x y z
N GLY A 1 9.58 2.74 -0.30
CA GLY A 1 9.06 1.60 -0.95
C GLY A 1 9.55 1.39 -2.38
N ASP A 2 9.24 0.26 -2.90
CA ASP A 2 9.76 -0.30 -4.14
C ASP A 2 9.11 0.23 -5.42
N ARG A 3 8.76 1.50 -5.45
CA ARG A 3 8.06 2.11 -6.61
C ARG A 3 8.80 1.97 -7.93
N ALA A 4 10.13 1.84 -7.89
CA ALA A 4 10.94 1.78 -9.10
C ALA A 4 11.10 0.36 -9.63
N LYS A 5 11.30 -0.63 -8.75
CA LYS A 5 11.53 -2.01 -9.17
C LYS A 5 10.25 -2.85 -9.22
N ASN A 6 9.22 -2.45 -8.48
CA ASN A 6 7.96 -3.17 -8.38
C ASN A 6 6.82 -2.48 -9.16
N ALA A 7 7.19 -1.70 -10.18
CA ALA A 7 6.30 -1.04 -11.11
C ALA A 7 6.40 -1.70 -12.49
N ILE A 8 5.31 -2.30 -12.92
CA ILE A 8 5.20 -2.88 -14.27
C ILE A 8 4.35 -1.95 -15.10
N PHE A 9 4.88 -1.52 -16.24
CA PHE A 9 4.13 -0.75 -17.22
C PHE A 9 3.90 -1.62 -18.45
N TYR A 10 2.67 -1.67 -18.94
CA TYR A 10 2.31 -2.46 -20.10
C TYR A 10 1.33 -1.73 -20.98
N THR A 11 1.33 -2.07 -22.25
CA THR A 11 0.48 -1.50 -23.29
C THR A 11 0.07 -2.57 -24.29
N TRP A 12 -1.11 -2.45 -24.88
CA TRP A 12 -1.56 -3.30 -25.97
C TRP A 12 -1.45 -2.61 -27.34
N ASP A 13 -1.39 -1.28 -27.36
CA ASP A 13 -1.45 -0.48 -28.59
C ASP A 13 -0.26 0.47 -28.77
N GLY A 14 0.69 0.47 -27.81
CA GLY A 14 1.84 1.36 -27.79
C GLY A 14 1.52 2.82 -27.47
N THR A 15 0.23 3.19 -27.32
CA THR A 15 -0.21 4.56 -27.06
C THR A 15 -0.72 4.76 -25.66
N LYS A 16 -1.51 3.84 -25.15
CA LYS A 16 -2.04 3.88 -23.78
C LYS A 16 -1.29 2.89 -22.90
N TRP A 17 -0.73 3.40 -21.82
CA TRP A 17 0.04 2.62 -20.86
C TRP A 17 -0.74 2.41 -19.58
N TYR A 18 -0.60 1.22 -19.03
CA TYR A 18 -1.21 0.82 -17.78
C TYR A 18 -0.13 0.51 -16.76
N PHE A 19 -0.44 0.77 -15.51
CA PHE A 19 0.42 0.45 -14.38
C PHE A 19 -0.09 -0.79 -13.67
N GLY A 20 0.79 -1.77 -13.49
CA GLY A 20 0.56 -2.95 -12.66
C GLY A 20 1.49 -2.95 -11.46
N PRO A 21 0.98 -2.95 -10.22
CA PRO A 21 1.81 -3.15 -9.05
C PRO A 21 2.30 -4.61 -8.99
N TYR A 22 3.51 -4.81 -8.52
CA TYR A 22 4.13 -6.12 -8.34
C TYR A 22 4.86 -6.18 -7.01
N ASP A 23 4.88 -7.35 -6.35
CA ASP A 23 5.66 -7.61 -5.14
C ASP A 23 5.33 -6.61 -4.01
N LEU A 24 4.07 -6.61 -3.57
CA LEU A 24 3.55 -5.66 -2.58
C LEU A 24 3.58 -6.20 -1.14
N ASP A 25 4.39 -7.21 -0.85
CA ASP A 25 4.53 -7.87 0.45
C ASP A 25 4.98 -6.92 1.57
N THR A 26 5.72 -5.87 1.22
CA THR A 26 6.18 -4.84 2.17
C THR A 26 5.34 -3.57 2.11
N THR A 27 4.03 -3.72 2.17
CA THR A 27 3.07 -2.61 2.24
C THR A 27 2.46 -2.48 3.64
N TYR A 28 1.54 -1.57 3.82
CA TYR A 28 0.83 -1.32 5.09
C TYR A 28 1.75 -1.12 6.31
N GLY A 29 2.81 -0.34 6.11
CA GLY A 29 3.70 0.05 7.20
C GLY A 29 4.80 -0.95 7.51
N LEU A 30 5.03 -1.93 6.66
CA LEU A 30 6.10 -2.90 6.81
C LEU A 30 7.29 -2.56 5.90
N HIS A 31 8.49 -2.69 6.43
CA HIS A 31 9.73 -2.63 5.69
C HIS A 31 10.25 -4.06 5.42
N PHE A 32 11.03 -4.26 4.37
CA PHE A 32 11.55 -5.59 3.97
C PHE A 32 12.32 -6.33 5.08
N ASN A 33 12.87 -5.60 6.04
CA ASN A 33 13.59 -6.16 7.19
C ASN A 33 12.69 -6.39 8.42
N GLY A 34 11.37 -6.30 8.27
CA GLY A 34 10.40 -6.51 9.35
C GLY A 34 10.20 -5.32 10.28
N THR A 35 10.89 -4.19 10.06
CA THR A 35 10.67 -2.99 10.86
C THR A 35 9.43 -2.23 10.40
N GLN A 36 8.80 -1.52 11.31
CA GLN A 36 7.63 -0.71 11.01
C GLN A 36 8.02 0.63 10.37
N ILE A 37 7.28 1.02 9.34
CA ILE A 37 7.40 2.32 8.68
C ILE A 37 6.35 3.26 9.28
N SER A 38 6.72 4.50 9.56
CA SER A 38 5.77 5.53 10.01
C SER A 38 4.65 5.71 8.99
N TYR A 39 3.42 5.83 9.47
CA TYR A 39 2.26 6.17 8.64
C TYR A 39 2.40 7.54 7.96
N ALA A 40 3.14 8.46 8.57
CA ALA A 40 3.43 9.80 8.04
C ALA A 40 4.64 9.84 7.10
N ALA A 41 5.26 8.69 6.81
CA ALA A 41 6.40 8.66 5.92
C ALA A 41 6.00 9.07 4.50
N ASP A 42 6.42 10.25 4.13
CA ASP A 42 6.47 10.69 2.73
C ASP A 42 7.86 10.35 2.19
N SER A 43 8.02 9.11 1.79
CA SER A 43 9.22 8.76 1.05
C SER A 43 9.16 9.50 -0.28
N ALA A 44 9.80 10.67 -0.34
CA ALA A 44 10.14 11.24 -1.63
C ALA A 44 10.87 10.17 -2.43
N PRO A 45 10.55 10.00 -3.72
CA PRO A 45 11.28 9.08 -4.56
C PRO A 45 12.77 9.46 -4.48
N LYS A 46 13.58 8.61 -3.91
CA LYS A 46 15.02 8.85 -3.85
C LYS A 46 15.60 8.61 -5.26
N THR A 47 16.34 9.61 -5.72
CA THR A 47 17.20 9.54 -6.90
C THR A 47 16.51 9.28 -8.28
N ASP A 48 17.05 8.54 -9.20
CA ASP A 48 16.72 8.52 -10.63
C ASP A 48 15.28 8.10 -10.98
N SER A 49 14.67 7.20 -10.20
CA SER A 49 13.24 6.91 -10.29
C SER A 49 12.38 8.05 -9.72
N GLY A 50 13.01 8.97 -8.96
CA GLY A 50 12.38 10.10 -8.33
C GLY A 50 11.83 11.13 -9.29
N THR A 51 12.47 11.33 -10.43
CA THR A 51 12.05 12.36 -11.39
C THR A 51 10.71 12.02 -12.03
N PHE A 52 10.48 10.77 -12.42
CA PHE A 52 9.22 10.34 -13.00
C PHE A 52 8.04 10.51 -12.04
N TRP A 53 8.13 9.92 -10.84
CA TRP A 53 7.07 10.02 -9.83
C TRP A 53 6.88 11.44 -9.32
N LYS A 54 7.97 12.19 -9.17
CA LYS A 54 7.89 13.60 -8.79
C LYS A 54 7.15 14.44 -9.83
N LYS A 55 7.42 14.22 -11.11
CA LYS A 55 6.69 14.90 -12.20
C LYS A 55 5.20 14.56 -12.15
N ILE A 56 4.84 13.29 -12.00
CA ILE A 56 3.44 12.87 -11.88
C ILE A 56 2.77 13.58 -10.70
N LEU A 57 3.37 13.54 -9.52
CA LEU A 57 2.81 14.14 -8.32
C LEU A 57 2.63 15.65 -8.40
N VAL A 58 3.47 16.34 -9.17
CA VAL A 58 3.36 17.78 -9.38
C VAL A 58 2.38 18.11 -10.51
N THR A 59 2.48 17.41 -11.64
CA THR A 59 1.67 17.69 -12.83
C THR A 59 0.20 17.35 -12.64
N TYR A 60 -0.09 16.28 -11.89
CA TYR A 60 -1.45 15.77 -11.67
C TYR A 60 -1.90 15.91 -10.21
N ALA A 61 -1.46 16.98 -9.53
CA ALA A 61 -1.77 17.18 -8.11
C ALA A 61 -3.28 17.30 -7.85
N ASP A 62 -3.98 18.04 -8.70
CA ASP A 62 -5.43 18.27 -8.56
C ASP A 62 -6.22 17.01 -8.88
N GLU A 63 -5.84 16.28 -9.94
CA GLU A 63 -6.46 15.01 -10.30
C GLU A 63 -6.22 13.93 -9.23
N LEU A 64 -5.04 13.92 -8.60
CA LEU A 64 -4.74 13.03 -7.49
C LEU A 64 -5.60 13.33 -6.27
N SER A 65 -5.77 14.61 -5.93
CA SER A 65 -6.63 15.03 -4.82
C SER A 65 -8.09 14.70 -5.09
N THR A 66 -8.57 14.98 -6.29
CA THR A 66 -9.93 14.64 -6.73
C THR A 66 -10.15 13.12 -6.67
N ARG A 67 -9.22 12.35 -7.20
CA ARG A 67 -9.32 10.88 -7.18
C ARG A 67 -9.24 10.30 -5.78
N TYR A 68 -8.42 10.88 -4.92
CA TYR A 68 -8.38 10.49 -3.51
C TYR A 68 -9.73 10.71 -2.84
N ALA A 69 -10.32 11.89 -3.00
CA ALA A 69 -11.65 12.20 -2.45
C ALA A 69 -12.72 11.22 -2.95
N GLU A 70 -12.77 10.95 -4.26
CA GLU A 70 -13.72 9.96 -4.82
C GLU A 70 -13.58 8.57 -4.16
N LEU A 71 -12.35 8.10 -3.91
CA LEU A 71 -12.10 6.79 -3.30
C LEU A 71 -12.50 6.78 -1.82
N ARG A 72 -12.35 7.91 -1.13
CA ARG A 72 -12.82 8.09 0.25
C ARG A 72 -14.33 8.13 0.33
N ASP A 73 -14.99 8.89 -0.55
CA ASP A 73 -16.46 9.03 -0.60
C ASP A 73 -17.15 7.72 -0.92
N LYS A 74 -16.54 6.91 -1.78
CA LYS A 74 -17.01 5.56 -2.14
C LYS A 74 -16.65 4.48 -1.13
N ASP A 75 -16.04 4.84 -0.01
CA ASP A 75 -15.56 3.93 1.03
C ASP A 75 -14.54 2.87 0.55
N ILE A 76 -13.95 3.08 -0.63
CA ILE A 76 -12.90 2.19 -1.17
C ILE A 76 -11.59 2.34 -0.38
N PHE A 77 -11.21 3.59 -0.10
CA PHE A 77 -10.12 3.88 0.84
C PHE A 77 -10.69 4.04 2.24
N SER A 78 -10.99 2.92 2.88
CA SER A 78 -11.52 2.85 4.23
C SER A 78 -10.97 1.64 4.97
N VAL A 79 -10.99 1.73 6.29
CA VAL A 79 -10.64 0.59 7.15
C VAL A 79 -11.68 -0.53 7.00
N ASN A 80 -12.96 -0.19 6.79
CA ASN A 80 -14.02 -1.19 6.58
C ASN A 80 -13.77 -2.01 5.31
N CYS A 81 -13.46 -1.37 4.18
CA CYS A 81 -13.14 -2.07 2.95
C CYS A 81 -11.92 -3.00 3.14
N LEU A 82 -10.90 -2.54 3.88
CA LEU A 82 -9.75 -3.39 4.19
C LEU A 82 -10.12 -4.58 5.09
N TYR A 83 -11.04 -4.40 6.05
CA TYR A 83 -11.56 -5.49 6.87
C TYR A 83 -12.29 -6.54 6.04
N ASP A 84 -13.13 -6.11 5.10
CA ASP A 84 -13.89 -7.02 4.24
C ASP A 84 -12.96 -7.86 3.37
N ILE A 85 -11.94 -7.23 2.76
CA ILE A 85 -10.90 -7.93 1.99
C ILE A 85 -10.14 -8.93 2.89
N ALA A 86 -9.72 -8.50 4.07
CA ALA A 86 -9.00 -9.34 5.00
C ALA A 86 -9.84 -10.52 5.51
N ALA A 87 -11.14 -10.31 5.72
CA ALA A 87 -12.07 -11.36 6.12
C ALA A 87 -12.24 -12.41 5.01
N GLU A 88 -12.40 -11.97 3.76
CA GLU A 88 -12.48 -12.87 2.61
C GLU A 88 -11.20 -13.70 2.46
N LEU A 89 -10.04 -13.07 2.50
CA LEU A 89 -8.75 -13.75 2.40
C LEU A 89 -8.54 -14.73 3.56
N SER A 90 -8.91 -14.34 4.77
CA SER A 90 -8.77 -15.20 5.97
C SER A 90 -9.66 -16.41 5.93
N SER A 91 -10.79 -16.39 5.24
CA SER A 91 -11.64 -17.55 5.07
C SER A 91 -10.96 -18.65 4.23
N LYS A 92 -9.98 -18.27 3.42
CA LYS A 92 -9.22 -19.16 2.53
C LYS A 92 -7.87 -19.58 3.11
N TYR A 93 -7.41 -18.91 4.17
CA TYR A 93 -6.11 -19.14 4.80
C TYR A 93 -6.28 -19.79 6.17
N THR A 94 -6.06 -21.09 6.24
CA THR A 94 -6.26 -21.84 7.46
C THR A 94 -5.07 -21.75 8.43
N HIS A 95 -5.31 -22.06 9.70
CA HIS A 95 -4.25 -22.11 10.71
C HIS A 95 -3.17 -23.16 10.39
N GLU A 96 -3.53 -24.25 9.74
CA GLU A 96 -2.59 -25.29 9.30
C GLU A 96 -1.66 -24.76 8.21
N LEU A 97 -2.17 -23.98 7.27
CA LEU A 97 -1.36 -23.31 6.23
C LEU A 97 -0.40 -22.30 6.86
N ASP A 98 -0.87 -21.53 7.82
CA ASP A 98 -0.03 -20.56 8.54
C ASP A 98 1.12 -21.27 9.28
N LYS A 99 0.83 -22.34 10.01
CA LYS A 99 1.86 -23.15 10.65
C LYS A 99 2.87 -23.75 9.66
N ALA A 100 2.37 -24.28 8.55
CA ALA A 100 3.23 -24.86 7.52
C ALA A 100 4.18 -23.83 6.92
N GLU A 101 3.68 -22.63 6.69
CA GLU A 101 4.46 -21.49 6.18
C GLU A 101 5.52 -21.03 7.18
N ILE A 102 5.17 -20.85 8.46
CA ILE A 102 6.09 -20.49 9.53
C ILE A 102 7.18 -21.56 9.70
N ASN A 103 6.83 -22.83 9.67
CA ASN A 103 7.78 -23.93 9.78
C ASN A 103 8.77 -23.97 8.60
N LYS A 104 8.28 -23.68 7.39
CA LYS A 104 9.12 -23.66 6.18
C LYS A 104 10.06 -22.46 6.14
N TRP A 105 9.59 -21.33 6.66
CA TRP A 105 10.30 -20.06 6.60
C TRP A 105 10.44 -19.42 7.99
N PRO A 106 11.23 -20.02 8.90
CA PRO A 106 11.28 -19.58 10.30
C PRO A 106 11.95 -18.22 10.52
N THR A 107 12.66 -17.72 9.52
CA THR A 107 13.40 -16.44 9.61
C THR A 107 12.76 -15.32 8.80
N LYS A 108 11.44 -15.27 8.79
CA LYS A 108 10.74 -14.23 8.03
C LYS A 108 10.97 -12.83 8.57
N PRO A 109 11.02 -11.82 7.67
CA PRO A 109 11.27 -10.42 8.04
C PRO A 109 10.28 -9.86 9.04
N SER A 110 9.03 -10.32 9.03
CA SER A 110 7.93 -9.72 9.78
C SER A 110 7.50 -10.47 11.03
N LEU A 111 8.36 -11.29 11.62
CA LEU A 111 8.03 -12.01 12.87
C LEU A 111 7.66 -11.10 14.05
N THR A 112 8.06 -9.84 14.01
CA THR A 112 7.74 -8.84 15.04
C THR A 112 6.51 -8.00 14.73
N VAL A 113 6.00 -8.03 13.49
CA VAL A 113 4.83 -7.26 13.03
C VAL A 113 3.90 -8.18 12.26
N THR A 114 3.24 -9.07 12.98
CA THR A 114 2.46 -10.17 12.40
C THR A 114 0.96 -10.08 12.68
N SER A 115 0.50 -9.07 13.42
CA SER A 115 -0.91 -8.95 13.75
C SER A 115 -1.68 -8.16 12.69
N ARG A 116 -2.90 -8.59 12.40
CA ARG A 116 -3.83 -7.82 11.57
C ARG A 116 -4.11 -6.44 12.16
N ASP A 117 -4.12 -6.34 13.48
CA ASP A 117 -4.35 -5.08 14.19
C ASP A 117 -3.30 -4.02 13.84
N GLN A 118 -2.05 -4.44 13.63
CA GLN A 118 -1.00 -3.54 13.15
C GLN A 118 -1.33 -2.97 11.76
N ILE A 119 -1.80 -3.80 10.84
CA ILE A 119 -2.16 -3.38 9.48
C ILE A 119 -3.31 -2.39 9.52
N PHE A 120 -4.36 -2.68 10.27
CA PHE A 120 -5.55 -1.82 10.37
C PHE A 120 -5.25 -0.51 11.09
N SER A 121 -4.51 -0.56 12.19
CA SER A 121 -4.09 0.65 12.92
C SER A 121 -3.22 1.52 12.03
N TRP A 122 -2.21 0.97 11.40
CA TRP A 122 -1.34 1.73 10.50
C TRP A 122 -2.13 2.34 9.34
N PHE A 123 -3.04 1.58 8.73
CA PHE A 123 -3.83 2.06 7.61
C PHE A 123 -4.80 3.18 8.03
N ASN A 124 -5.43 3.06 9.20
CA ASN A 124 -6.27 4.11 9.77
C ASN A 124 -5.49 5.42 9.95
N ASP A 125 -4.32 5.34 10.58
CA ASP A 125 -3.46 6.51 10.80
C ASP A 125 -2.94 7.07 9.48
N ARG A 126 -2.64 6.20 8.50
CA ARG A 126 -2.25 6.61 7.16
C ARG A 126 -3.36 7.35 6.43
N LEU A 127 -4.61 6.90 6.56
CA LEU A 127 -5.76 7.58 5.97
C LEU A 127 -5.94 8.97 6.59
N ALA A 128 -5.86 9.11 7.90
CA ALA A 128 -5.94 10.40 8.58
C ALA A 128 -4.83 11.37 8.12
N TYR A 129 -3.60 10.85 7.96
CA TYR A 129 -2.49 11.63 7.40
C TYR A 129 -2.76 12.06 5.95
N LEU A 130 -3.28 11.17 5.11
CA LEU A 130 -3.58 11.47 3.71
C LEU A 130 -4.78 12.40 3.56
N ASP A 131 -5.81 12.26 4.41
CA ASP A 131 -6.95 13.18 4.46
C ASP A 131 -6.46 14.62 4.68
N ASN A 132 -5.60 14.82 5.66
CA ASN A 132 -4.98 16.12 5.89
C ASN A 132 -4.12 16.59 4.70
N LYS A 133 -3.32 15.69 4.11
CA LYS A 133 -2.43 16.01 3.00
C LYS A 133 -3.18 16.42 1.73
N PHE A 134 -4.31 15.80 1.45
CA PHE A 134 -5.15 16.07 0.28
C PHE A 134 -6.31 17.05 0.59
N ASN A 135 -6.32 17.65 1.80
CA ASN A 135 -7.39 18.55 2.27
C ASN A 135 -8.77 17.91 2.13
N TYR A 136 -8.87 16.60 2.36
CA TYR A 136 -10.13 15.89 2.34
C TYR A 136 -10.82 15.99 3.71
N THR A 137 -12.08 16.36 3.69
CA THR A 137 -12.98 16.34 4.86
C THR A 137 -14.21 15.51 4.52
N ARG A 138 -14.50 14.53 5.37
CA ARG A 138 -15.67 13.67 5.24
C ARG A 138 -16.86 14.29 5.91
#